data_2ef11d94ba4c6846c79b274a3f543374
#
_entry.id   2ef11d94ba4c6846c79b274a3f543374
#
_cell.length_a   1.000
_cell.length_b   1.000
_cell.length_c   1.000
_cell.angle_alpha   90.00
_cell.angle_beta   90.00
_cell.angle_gamma   90.00
#
_symmetry.space_group_name_H-M   'P 1'
#
loop_
_entity.id
_entity.type
_entity.pdbx_description
1 polymer ?
#
loop_
_entity_poly.entity_id
_entity_poly.type
_entity_poly.pdbx_seq_one_letter_code
_entity_poly.pdbx_strand_id
1 'polypeptide(L)'
;MVDRDVVLRKCQAIEHHASRLRAKHPLAVTALAADESLRNDVCFDLLQAIQACIDLAVHACTHESLGVPETPAAAFALLGAKGVIPATLASSLAKAAGLRNLIVHRYADILAPKLIEAIASGLGDLDEFAATLQAHAQSGS
;
A
#
# COMPACT_ATOMS: atom_id res chain seq x y z
N MET A 1 -7.83 -9.73 -17.93
CA MET A 1 -8.37 -10.35 -16.71
C MET A 1 -7.26 -10.57 -15.71
N VAL A 2 -7.46 -10.18 -14.46
CA VAL A 2 -6.46 -10.37 -13.41
C VAL A 2 -6.33 -11.85 -13.03
N ASP A 3 -5.12 -12.26 -12.66
CA ASP A 3 -4.84 -13.59 -12.16
C ASP A 3 -5.23 -13.66 -10.68
N ARG A 4 -6.17 -14.53 -10.36
CA ARG A 4 -6.70 -14.68 -8.99
C ARG A 4 -5.64 -15.11 -7.98
N ASP A 5 -4.69 -15.94 -8.40
CA ASP A 5 -3.60 -16.39 -7.51
C ASP A 5 -2.67 -15.24 -7.16
N VAL A 6 -2.36 -14.37 -8.12
CA VAL A 6 -1.55 -13.16 -7.88
C VAL A 6 -2.29 -12.24 -6.92
N VAL A 7 -3.58 -12.00 -7.17
CA VAL A 7 -4.41 -11.14 -6.31
C VAL A 7 -4.41 -11.69 -4.88
N LEU A 8 -4.65 -12.98 -4.71
CA LEU A 8 -4.69 -13.61 -3.39
C LEU A 8 -3.36 -13.47 -2.64
N ARG A 9 -2.25 -13.76 -3.31
CA ARG A 9 -0.93 -13.66 -2.68
C ARG A 9 -0.59 -12.22 -2.27
N LYS A 10 -0.92 -11.25 -3.11
CA LYS A 10 -0.66 -9.85 -2.79
C LYS A 10 -1.56 -9.36 -1.66
N CYS A 11 -2.81 -9.76 -1.63
CA CYS A 11 -3.73 -9.44 -0.53
C CYS A 11 -3.26 -10.06 0.78
N GLN A 12 -2.74 -11.28 0.75
CA GLN A 12 -2.17 -11.92 1.94
C GLN A 12 -0.94 -11.17 2.44
N ALA A 13 -0.07 -10.69 1.56
CA ALA A 13 1.10 -9.91 1.93
C ALA A 13 0.68 -8.57 2.57
N ILE A 14 -0.31 -7.88 1.99
CA ILE A 14 -0.85 -6.64 2.56
C ILE A 14 -1.36 -6.89 3.98
N GLU A 15 -2.20 -7.91 4.17
CA GLU A 15 -2.76 -8.24 5.46
C GLU A 15 -1.69 -8.63 6.48
N HIS A 16 -0.73 -9.43 6.08
CA HIS A 16 0.36 -9.86 6.96
C HIS A 16 1.12 -8.66 7.54
N HIS A 17 1.56 -7.76 6.68
CA HIS A 17 2.35 -6.62 7.13
C HIS A 17 1.52 -5.56 7.85
N ALA A 18 0.27 -5.35 7.43
CA ALA A 18 -0.66 -4.46 8.12
C ALA A 18 -0.97 -4.97 9.54
N SER A 19 -1.16 -6.27 9.69
CA SER A 19 -1.40 -6.88 11.01
C SER A 19 -0.21 -6.70 11.95
N ARG A 20 1.01 -6.83 11.44
CA ARG A 20 2.22 -6.60 12.23
C ARG A 20 2.30 -5.15 12.72
N LEU A 21 1.91 -4.19 11.86
CA LEU A 21 1.86 -2.78 12.25
C LEU A 21 0.78 -2.53 13.31
N ARG A 22 -0.40 -3.10 13.14
CA ARG A 22 -1.50 -2.97 14.11
C ARG A 22 -1.15 -3.58 15.47
N ALA A 23 -0.38 -4.66 15.49
CA ALA A 23 0.05 -5.30 16.72
C ALA A 23 0.97 -4.40 17.57
N LYS A 24 1.57 -3.38 16.98
CA LYS A 24 2.41 -2.41 17.69
C LYS A 24 1.62 -1.28 18.34
N HIS A 25 0.31 -1.24 18.13
CA HIS A 25 -0.55 -0.20 18.73
C HIS A 25 -0.73 -0.43 20.25
N PRO A 26 -0.72 0.62 21.09
CA PRO A 26 -0.47 2.01 20.76
C PRO A 26 1.01 2.32 20.55
N LEU A 27 1.32 3.15 19.56
CA LEU A 27 2.69 3.49 19.19
C LEU A 27 2.92 4.99 19.40
N ALA A 28 3.74 5.33 20.39
CA ALA A 28 4.03 6.73 20.70
C ALA A 28 5.12 7.28 19.78
N VAL A 29 4.97 8.55 19.38
CA VAL A 29 5.97 9.25 18.56
C VAL A 29 7.34 9.22 19.24
N THR A 30 7.39 9.49 20.56
CA THR A 30 8.65 9.51 21.31
C THR A 30 9.34 8.16 21.33
N ALA A 31 8.58 7.06 21.49
CA ALA A 31 9.13 5.73 21.48
C ALA A 31 9.70 5.38 20.10
N LEU A 32 8.97 5.71 19.04
CA LEU A 32 9.40 5.46 17.67
C LEU A 32 10.63 6.29 17.31
N ALA A 33 10.68 7.55 17.73
CA ALA A 33 11.83 8.42 17.47
C ALA A 33 13.09 7.96 18.18
N ALA A 34 12.96 7.37 19.37
CA ALA A 34 14.10 6.96 20.22
C ALA A 34 14.65 5.58 19.88
N ASP A 35 13.89 4.73 19.20
CA ASP A 35 14.25 3.32 18.98
C ASP A 35 14.43 3.05 17.47
N GLU A 36 15.70 2.95 17.05
CA GLU A 36 16.05 2.68 15.65
C GLU A 36 15.54 1.32 15.18
N SER A 37 15.63 0.28 16.01
CA SER A 37 15.11 -1.04 15.65
C SER A 37 13.61 -1.02 15.41
N LEU A 38 12.87 -0.29 16.26
CA LEU A 38 11.43 -0.14 16.10
C LEU A 38 11.10 0.61 14.81
N ARG A 39 11.83 1.69 14.51
CA ARG A 39 11.64 2.42 13.24
C ARG A 39 11.92 1.52 12.04
N ASN A 40 12.97 0.71 12.10
CA ASN A 40 13.31 -0.22 11.02
C ASN A 40 12.20 -1.24 10.80
N ASP A 41 11.65 -1.81 11.86
CA ASP A 41 10.54 -2.76 11.77
C ASP A 41 9.30 -2.12 11.15
N VAL A 42 8.96 -0.92 11.60
CA VAL A 42 7.79 -0.18 11.09
C VAL A 42 7.99 0.14 9.60
N CYS A 43 9.15 0.66 9.23
CA CYS A 43 9.45 0.99 7.84
C CYS A 43 9.44 -0.24 6.95
N PHE A 44 9.97 -1.36 7.43
CA PHE A 44 9.95 -2.61 6.68
C PHE A 44 8.52 -3.06 6.37
N ASP A 45 7.67 -3.11 7.39
CA ASP A 45 6.28 -3.55 7.20
C ASP A 45 5.48 -2.57 6.32
N LEU A 46 5.66 -1.26 6.49
CA LEU A 46 5.03 -0.26 5.61
C LEU A 46 5.49 -0.45 4.17
N LEU A 47 6.80 -0.59 3.96
CA LEU A 47 7.36 -0.79 2.63
C LEU A 47 6.76 -2.04 1.96
N GLN A 48 6.70 -3.17 2.67
CA GLN A 48 6.19 -4.41 2.12
C GLN A 48 4.70 -4.33 1.80
N ALA A 49 3.90 -3.74 2.70
CA ALA A 49 2.47 -3.59 2.48
C ALA A 49 2.17 -2.68 1.27
N ILE A 50 2.85 -1.54 1.19
CA ILE A 50 2.67 -0.59 0.08
C ILE A 50 3.15 -1.21 -1.23
N GLN A 51 4.30 -1.89 -1.20
CA GLN A 51 4.84 -2.53 -2.40
C GLN A 51 3.89 -3.61 -2.94
N ALA A 52 3.27 -4.39 -2.06
CA ALA A 52 2.28 -5.38 -2.48
C ALA A 52 1.07 -4.72 -3.16
N CYS A 53 0.63 -3.57 -2.65
CA CYS A 53 -0.44 -2.80 -3.31
C CYS A 53 0.00 -2.30 -4.68
N ILE A 54 1.22 -1.79 -4.81
CA ILE A 54 1.77 -1.31 -6.08
C ILE A 54 1.84 -2.45 -7.08
N ASP A 55 2.38 -3.60 -6.68
CA ASP A 55 2.50 -4.77 -7.55
C ASP A 55 1.13 -5.23 -8.04
N LEU A 56 0.14 -5.24 -7.14
CA LEU A 56 -1.23 -5.61 -7.48
C LEU A 56 -1.86 -4.60 -8.45
N ALA A 57 -1.63 -3.31 -8.23
CA ALA A 57 -2.13 -2.26 -9.12
C ALA A 57 -1.54 -2.37 -10.53
N VAL A 58 -0.24 -2.58 -10.64
CA VAL A 58 0.44 -2.75 -11.93
C VAL A 58 -0.06 -4.01 -12.64
N HIS A 59 -0.22 -5.10 -11.89
CA HIS A 59 -0.77 -6.34 -12.42
C HIS A 59 -2.18 -6.13 -13.00
N ALA A 60 -3.04 -5.44 -12.24
CA ALA A 60 -4.41 -5.16 -12.69
C ALA A 60 -4.43 -4.29 -13.96
N CYS A 61 -3.62 -3.23 -14.00
CA CYS A 61 -3.53 -2.37 -15.19
C CYS A 61 -3.12 -3.17 -16.42
N THR A 62 -2.12 -4.01 -16.30
CA THR A 62 -1.59 -4.80 -17.42
C THR A 62 -2.61 -5.84 -17.89
N HIS A 63 -3.21 -6.60 -16.96
CA HIS A 63 -4.09 -7.72 -17.30
C HIS A 63 -5.51 -7.29 -17.66
N GLU A 64 -5.91 -6.09 -17.29
CA GLU A 64 -7.20 -5.51 -17.70
C GLU A 64 -7.07 -4.61 -18.92
N SER A 65 -5.87 -4.52 -19.51
CA SER A 65 -5.59 -3.69 -20.68
C SER A 65 -5.92 -2.20 -20.47
N LEU A 66 -5.65 -1.70 -19.27
CA LEU A 66 -5.89 -0.30 -18.92
C LEU A 66 -4.75 0.62 -19.35
N GLY A 67 -3.64 0.04 -19.75
CA GLY A 67 -2.43 0.75 -20.09
C GLY A 67 -1.23 0.25 -19.30
N VAL A 68 -0.05 0.74 -19.65
CA VAL A 68 1.20 0.42 -18.93
C VAL A 68 1.57 1.63 -18.08
N PRO A 69 1.43 1.54 -16.75
CA PRO A 69 1.76 2.67 -15.89
C PRO A 69 3.28 2.89 -15.85
N GLU A 70 3.70 4.15 -15.97
CA GLU A 70 5.12 4.51 -15.92
C GLU A 70 5.64 4.62 -14.47
N THR A 71 4.73 4.85 -13.53
CA THR A 71 5.06 5.02 -12.11
C THR A 71 4.01 4.29 -11.26
N PRO A 72 4.33 3.96 -9.99
CA PRO A 72 3.32 3.41 -9.07
C PRO A 72 2.10 4.32 -8.90
N ALA A 73 2.30 5.64 -8.78
CA ALA A 73 1.19 6.59 -8.68
C ALA A 73 0.31 6.55 -9.92
N ALA A 74 0.89 6.41 -11.10
CA ALA A 74 0.15 6.30 -12.36
C ALA A 74 -0.71 5.02 -12.40
N ALA A 75 -0.24 3.93 -11.80
CA ALA A 75 -1.03 2.68 -11.73
C ALA A 75 -2.33 2.91 -10.95
N PHE A 76 -2.25 3.55 -9.79
CA PHE A 76 -3.43 3.85 -8.98
C PHE A 76 -4.36 4.85 -9.71
N ALA A 77 -3.78 5.84 -10.36
CA ALA A 77 -4.56 6.83 -11.13
C ALA A 77 -5.35 6.16 -12.28
N LEU A 78 -4.74 5.21 -12.98
CA LEU A 78 -5.41 4.45 -14.04
C LEU A 78 -6.59 3.64 -13.49
N LEU A 79 -6.40 2.94 -12.37
CA LEU A 79 -7.48 2.18 -11.74
C LEU A 79 -8.63 3.09 -11.30
N GLY A 80 -8.30 4.26 -10.76
CA GLY A 80 -9.32 5.25 -10.38
C GLY A 80 -10.06 5.80 -11.59
N ALA A 81 -9.36 6.15 -12.66
CA ALA A 81 -9.96 6.70 -13.88
C ALA A 81 -10.88 5.69 -14.57
N LYS A 82 -10.58 4.39 -14.46
CA LYS A 82 -11.39 3.33 -15.06
C LYS A 82 -12.46 2.78 -14.12
N GLY A 83 -12.61 3.35 -12.93
CA GLY A 83 -13.66 2.97 -12.00
C GLY A 83 -13.43 1.64 -11.27
N VAL A 84 -12.22 1.07 -11.32
CA VAL A 84 -11.88 -0.15 -10.59
C VAL A 84 -11.83 0.14 -9.08
N ILE A 85 -11.33 1.31 -8.73
CA ILE A 85 -11.31 1.80 -7.35
C ILE A 85 -11.88 3.21 -7.30
N PRO A 86 -12.38 3.68 -6.12
CA PRO A 86 -12.81 5.07 -5.98
C PRO A 86 -11.66 6.05 -6.22
N ALA A 87 -11.96 7.21 -6.78
CA ALA A 87 -10.97 8.25 -7.07
C ALA A 87 -10.26 8.74 -5.80
N THR A 88 -10.99 8.83 -4.68
CA THR A 88 -10.42 9.22 -3.38
C THR A 88 -9.39 8.19 -2.90
N LEU A 89 -9.69 6.91 -3.06
CA LEU A 89 -8.76 5.84 -2.70
C LEU A 89 -7.52 5.88 -3.60
N ALA A 90 -7.69 6.10 -4.91
CA ALA A 90 -6.57 6.23 -5.84
C ALA A 90 -5.63 7.35 -5.41
N SER A 91 -6.17 8.49 -4.99
CA SER A 91 -5.38 9.62 -4.51
C SER A 91 -4.59 9.29 -3.24
N SER A 92 -5.23 8.62 -2.28
CA SER A 92 -4.59 8.20 -1.03
C SER A 92 -3.46 7.20 -1.29
N LEU A 93 -3.67 6.25 -2.20
CA LEU A 93 -2.67 5.25 -2.55
C LEU A 93 -1.49 5.86 -3.31
N ALA A 94 -1.72 6.90 -4.11
CA ALA A 94 -0.63 7.64 -4.75
C ALA A 94 0.29 8.29 -3.70
N LYS A 95 -0.30 8.80 -2.61
CA LYS A 95 0.49 9.33 -1.48
C LYS A 95 1.27 8.23 -0.78
N ALA A 96 0.66 7.05 -0.62
CA ALA A 96 1.36 5.89 -0.06
C ALA A 96 2.56 5.49 -0.91
N ALA A 97 2.43 5.54 -2.24
CA ALA A 97 3.56 5.30 -3.14
C ALA A 97 4.69 6.31 -2.93
N GLY A 98 4.35 7.57 -2.65
CA GLY A 98 5.32 8.60 -2.29
C GLY A 98 6.07 8.27 -1.00
N LEU A 99 5.37 7.76 0.02
CA LEU A 99 5.99 7.32 1.26
C LEU A 99 6.93 6.13 1.01
N ARG A 100 6.52 5.18 0.18
CA ARG A 100 7.38 4.04 -0.21
C ARG A 100 8.70 4.54 -0.80
N ASN A 101 8.65 5.55 -1.67
CA ASN A 101 9.85 6.12 -2.26
C ASN A 101 10.75 6.79 -1.21
N LEU A 102 10.17 7.48 -0.22
CA LEU A 102 10.92 8.04 0.89
C LEU A 102 11.62 6.95 1.70
N ILE A 103 10.91 5.86 2.01
CA ILE A 103 11.49 4.74 2.76
C ILE A 103 12.69 4.14 2.01
N VAL A 104 12.55 3.94 0.70
CA VAL A 104 13.61 3.30 -0.10
C VAL A 104 14.80 4.22 -0.31
N HIS A 105 14.56 5.50 -0.61
CA HIS A 105 15.63 6.40 -1.08
C HIS A 105 16.11 7.40 -0.03
N ARG A 106 15.30 7.71 0.99
CA ARG A 106 15.60 8.76 1.96
C ARG A 106 15.20 8.36 3.38
N TYR A 107 15.46 7.13 3.73
CA TYR A 107 15.08 6.56 5.02
C TYR A 107 15.40 7.47 6.21
N ALA A 108 16.61 8.03 6.25
CA ALA A 108 17.07 8.85 7.37
C ALA A 108 16.28 10.17 7.54
N ASP A 109 15.57 10.60 6.50
CA ASP A 109 14.83 11.86 6.50
C ASP A 109 13.37 11.69 6.97
N ILE A 110 12.93 10.46 7.25
CA ILE A 110 11.54 10.20 7.62
C ILE A 110 11.34 10.48 9.11
N LEU A 111 10.44 11.41 9.41
CA LEU A 111 10.09 11.76 10.77
C LEU A 111 9.11 10.76 11.38
N ALA A 112 9.28 10.44 12.66
CA ALA A 112 8.40 9.53 13.40
C ALA A 112 6.91 9.90 13.32
N PRO A 113 6.52 11.19 13.43
CA PRO A 113 5.11 11.57 13.27
C PRO A 113 4.52 11.16 11.92
N LYS A 114 5.30 11.21 10.84
CA LYS A 114 4.84 10.82 9.51
C LYS A 114 4.58 9.32 9.42
N LEU A 115 5.42 8.51 10.05
CA LEU A 115 5.23 7.06 10.11
C LEU A 115 3.96 6.71 10.88
N ILE A 116 3.72 7.37 12.01
CA ILE A 116 2.52 7.15 12.82
C ILE A 116 1.27 7.56 12.05
N GLU A 117 1.30 8.69 11.35
CA GLU A 117 0.18 9.12 10.51
C GLU A 117 -0.12 8.08 9.42
N ALA A 118 0.92 7.56 8.78
CA ALA A 118 0.77 6.54 7.74
C ALA A 118 0.10 5.27 8.29
N ILE A 119 0.45 4.86 9.52
CA ILE A 119 -0.18 3.71 10.16
C ILE A 119 -1.63 4.03 10.52
N ALA A 120 -1.87 5.19 11.12
CA ALA A 120 -3.19 5.54 11.63
C ALA A 120 -4.23 5.72 10.52
N SER A 121 -3.86 6.36 9.41
CA SER A 121 -4.78 6.66 8.32
C SER A 121 -4.56 5.78 7.08
N GLY A 122 -3.35 5.28 6.87
CA GLY A 122 -2.98 4.57 5.64
C GLY A 122 -3.36 3.10 5.61
N LEU A 123 -3.34 2.40 6.74
CA LEU A 123 -3.62 0.95 6.75
C LEU A 123 -5.05 0.64 6.28
N GLY A 124 -6.01 1.49 6.64
CA GLY A 124 -7.39 1.33 6.17
C GLY A 124 -7.49 1.41 4.65
N ASP A 125 -6.73 2.31 4.02
CA ASP A 125 -6.69 2.45 2.57
C ASP A 125 -6.10 1.21 1.90
N LEU A 126 -5.05 0.64 2.47
CA LEU A 126 -4.44 -0.59 1.96
C LEU A 126 -5.42 -1.76 2.04
N ASP A 127 -6.14 -1.88 3.15
CA ASP A 127 -7.16 -2.91 3.32
C ASP A 127 -8.30 -2.75 2.32
N GLU A 128 -8.78 -1.52 2.13
CA GLU A 128 -9.84 -1.21 1.18
C GLU A 128 -9.42 -1.58 -0.24
N PHE A 129 -8.19 -1.24 -0.61
CA PHE A 129 -7.65 -1.60 -1.91
C PHE A 129 -7.62 -3.12 -2.10
N ALA A 130 -7.09 -3.85 -1.13
CA ALA A 130 -7.01 -5.30 -1.19
C ALA A 130 -8.40 -5.93 -1.35
N ALA A 131 -9.38 -5.49 -0.55
CA ALA A 131 -10.74 -5.99 -0.62
C ALA A 131 -11.40 -5.68 -1.97
N THR A 132 -11.19 -4.47 -2.48
CA THR A 132 -11.76 -4.03 -3.76
C THR A 132 -11.18 -4.86 -4.92
N LEU A 133 -9.88 -5.05 -4.96
CA LEU A 133 -9.23 -5.84 -6.02
C LEU A 133 -9.62 -7.32 -5.94
N GLN A 134 -9.76 -7.85 -4.74
CA GLN A 134 -10.19 -9.24 -4.55
C GLN A 134 -11.62 -9.45 -5.06
N ALA A 135 -12.53 -8.52 -4.74
CA ALA A 135 -13.91 -8.55 -5.24
C ALA A 135 -13.93 -8.40 -6.77
N HIS A 136 -13.12 -7.50 -7.31
CA HIS A 136 -13.01 -7.28 -8.76
C HIS A 136 -12.54 -8.55 -9.49
N ALA A 137 -11.53 -9.23 -8.95
CA ALA A 137 -11.02 -10.47 -9.52
C ALA A 137 -12.05 -11.59 -9.54
N GLN A 138 -12.91 -11.66 -8.51
CA GLN A 138 -13.97 -12.64 -8.43
C GLN A 138 -15.11 -12.34 -9.40
N SER A 139 -15.46 -11.07 -9.58
CA SER A 139 -16.56 -10.66 -10.45
C SER A 139 -16.19 -10.71 -11.93
N GLY A 140 -14.92 -10.67 -12.28
CA GLY A 140 -14.41 -10.67 -13.65
C GLY A 140 -14.27 -12.05 -14.28
N SER A 141 -14.72 -13.08 -13.62
CA SER A 141 -14.57 -14.46 -14.11
C SER A 141 -15.77 -14.95 -14.92
#